data_94530b85e50c28adfc10b789b8077a01
#
_entry.id   94530b85e50c28adfc10b789b8077a01
#
_cell.length_a   1.000
_cell.length_b   1.000
_cell.length_c   1.000
_cell.angle_alpha   90.00
_cell.angle_beta   90.00
_cell.angle_gamma   90.00
#
_symmetry.space_group_name_H-M   'P 1'
#
loop_
_entity.id
_entity.type
_entity.pdbx_description
1 polymer ?
#
loop_
_entity_poly.entity_id
_entity_poly.type
_entity_poly.pdbx_seq_one_letter_code
_entity_poly.pdbx_strand_id
1 'polypeptide(L)'
;MLSSLFPHRKFIRLDGGMGSMLQKGGMPVGALPEVYNITEPERIIQVQKQFVAVGSDIIYANTFGANRHKMAKAGYSVQELIAAGIRCARAACAGTEAKVALDIGPIGQLLEPLGTLTFEEAYDIFREEVLAGQDADVIVIETMTDLYETKAALLAAKENSDKPVICTMTFEPNLRTFTGCTVASAAMTLEGLGADAVGVNCSLGPDELFPIVEEMAKWTTLPLVVKPNAGLPDPVTGEYLVDPAEFAQAVAKFAQLGVTVYGGCCGTTPEHIKAAYDLLEQTEIAPRDNIAIPAAVCSASEVVQIDQPRIIGERINPTGKKRFKAALQANDMDYILDQAVQQVDAGADLLDVNVGMPGIDEKGMMIRTVKALQSIGGTPLQLDSTIPAVMEAALRVYNGKPIVNSVNGEEASLQNILPLVKKYGAAVVGLTLDENGIPKKAADRFAIAKRILDRATALGIPKRDVYIDCLTLTASAEQEGARETLEAVSYTHLRAHETKAN
;
A
#
# COMPACT_ATOMS: atom_id res chain seq x y z
N MET A 1 1.99 15.03 7.34
CA MET A 1 0.98 14.92 6.26
C MET A 1 1.43 15.74 5.07
N LEU A 2 1.21 15.26 3.84
CA LEU A 2 1.61 15.95 2.60
C LEU A 2 1.00 17.36 2.47
N SER A 3 -0.28 17.51 2.85
CA SER A 3 -1.00 18.79 2.83
C SER A 3 -0.39 19.86 3.73
N SER A 4 0.32 19.50 4.79
CA SER A 4 0.98 20.49 5.68
C SER A 4 2.19 21.17 5.02
N LEU A 5 2.74 20.58 3.96
CA LEU A 5 3.82 21.21 3.19
C LEU A 5 3.29 22.34 2.28
N PHE A 6 1.99 22.32 1.94
CA PHE A 6 1.36 23.26 1.00
C PHE A 6 -0.01 23.73 1.50
N PRO A 7 -0.09 24.40 2.67
CA PRO A 7 -1.36 24.69 3.35
C PRO A 7 -2.29 25.67 2.60
N HIS A 8 -1.76 26.39 1.59
CA HIS A 8 -2.52 27.38 0.82
C HIS A 8 -2.85 26.92 -0.61
N ARG A 9 -2.50 25.67 -0.96
CA ARG A 9 -2.75 25.15 -2.30
C ARG A 9 -4.11 24.47 -2.38
N LYS A 10 -4.84 24.77 -3.45
CA LYS A 10 -6.07 24.09 -3.85
C LYS A 10 -5.78 22.62 -4.23
N PHE A 11 -4.64 22.39 -4.90
CA PHE A 11 -4.09 21.10 -5.27
C PHE A 11 -2.56 21.19 -5.30
N ILE A 12 -1.88 20.07 -5.14
CA ILE A 12 -0.42 19.98 -5.20
C ILE A 12 0.01 19.71 -6.63
N ARG A 13 1.01 20.42 -7.09
CA ARG A 13 1.54 20.41 -8.45
C ARG A 13 2.87 19.66 -8.49
N LEU A 14 2.87 18.50 -9.13
CA LEU A 14 4.08 17.71 -9.38
C LEU A 14 4.70 18.15 -10.71
N ASP A 15 5.86 17.67 -11.05
CA ASP A 15 6.50 17.93 -12.34
C ASP A 15 6.00 16.95 -13.44
N GLY A 16 6.72 16.91 -14.56
CA GLY A 16 6.43 16.09 -15.74
C GLY A 16 7.56 15.12 -16.10
N GLY A 17 7.58 14.70 -17.35
CA GLY A 17 8.43 13.61 -17.85
C GLY A 17 9.92 13.96 -17.97
N MET A 18 10.72 13.77 -16.91
CA MET A 18 12.17 13.98 -16.93
C MET A 18 12.84 13.18 -18.05
N GLY A 19 12.61 11.87 -18.13
CA GLY A 19 13.25 10.99 -19.12
C GLY A 19 12.96 11.40 -20.56
N SER A 20 11.68 11.72 -20.87
CA SER A 20 11.28 12.16 -22.22
C SER A 20 11.88 13.54 -22.58
N MET A 21 12.01 14.45 -21.60
CA MET A 21 12.68 15.74 -21.82
C MET A 21 14.19 15.55 -22.10
N LEU A 22 14.86 14.66 -21.39
CA LEU A 22 16.28 14.35 -21.63
C LEU A 22 16.49 13.68 -22.99
N GLN A 23 15.61 12.76 -23.39
CA GLN A 23 15.66 12.12 -24.71
C GLN A 23 15.44 13.14 -25.84
N LYS A 24 14.45 14.03 -25.71
CA LYS A 24 14.23 15.13 -26.63
C LYS A 24 15.44 16.08 -26.71
N GLY A 25 16.16 16.24 -25.61
CA GLY A 25 17.45 16.95 -25.55
C GLY A 25 18.65 16.14 -26.06
N GLY A 26 18.46 14.96 -26.69
CA GLY A 26 19.53 14.15 -27.31
C GLY A 26 20.18 13.12 -26.39
N MET A 27 19.55 12.73 -25.27
CA MET A 27 20.00 11.58 -24.47
C MET A 27 19.81 10.29 -25.29
N PRO A 28 20.84 9.45 -25.47
CA PRO A 28 20.71 8.19 -26.19
C PRO A 28 19.70 7.23 -25.53
N VAL A 29 19.02 6.43 -26.35
CA VAL A 29 18.17 5.34 -25.84
C VAL A 29 19.06 4.32 -25.10
N GLY A 30 18.61 3.91 -23.90
CA GLY A 30 19.36 2.98 -23.04
C GLY A 30 20.46 3.63 -22.18
N ALA A 31 20.65 4.95 -22.26
CA ALA A 31 21.47 5.66 -21.29
C ALA A 31 20.81 5.63 -19.90
N LEU A 32 21.64 5.73 -18.85
CA LEU A 32 21.21 5.80 -17.47
C LEU A 32 21.05 7.29 -17.09
N PRO A 33 19.81 7.82 -16.97
CA PRO A 33 19.61 9.25 -16.70
C PRO A 33 20.29 9.72 -15.42
N GLU A 34 20.36 8.85 -14.41
CA GLU A 34 20.91 9.16 -13.09
C GLU A 34 22.42 9.48 -13.13
N VAL A 35 23.14 8.93 -14.10
CA VAL A 35 24.58 9.21 -14.31
C VAL A 35 24.80 10.67 -14.69
N TYR A 36 23.84 11.28 -15.41
CA TYR A 36 23.93 12.70 -15.79
C TYR A 36 23.86 13.65 -14.58
N ASN A 37 23.36 13.20 -13.43
CA ASN A 37 23.44 13.98 -12.19
C ASN A 37 24.88 14.37 -11.83
N ILE A 38 25.85 13.54 -12.23
CA ILE A 38 27.29 13.71 -11.95
C ILE A 38 28.02 14.24 -13.19
N THR A 39 27.75 13.65 -14.37
CA THR A 39 28.54 13.94 -15.59
C THR A 39 28.06 15.19 -16.32
N GLU A 40 26.73 15.49 -16.25
CA GLU A 40 26.12 16.63 -16.94
C GLU A 40 25.06 17.31 -16.05
N PRO A 41 25.38 17.75 -14.81
CA PRO A 41 24.41 18.25 -13.84
C PRO A 41 23.61 19.44 -14.37
N GLU A 42 24.21 20.33 -15.14
CA GLU A 42 23.54 21.50 -15.73
C GLU A 42 22.38 21.10 -16.63
N ARG A 43 22.48 19.99 -17.32
CA ARG A 43 21.41 19.48 -18.19
C ARG A 43 20.20 19.05 -17.36
N ILE A 44 20.40 18.36 -16.23
CA ILE A 44 19.35 17.98 -15.30
C ILE A 44 18.71 19.22 -14.68
N ILE A 45 19.54 20.14 -14.17
CA ILE A 45 19.09 21.41 -13.58
C ILE A 45 18.23 22.22 -14.55
N GLN A 46 18.61 22.28 -15.84
CA GLN A 46 17.85 23.03 -16.84
C GLN A 46 16.46 22.42 -17.08
N VAL A 47 16.33 21.10 -17.15
CA VAL A 47 15.01 20.45 -17.27
C VAL A 47 14.16 20.73 -16.04
N GLN A 48 14.70 20.56 -14.83
CA GLN A 48 13.99 20.82 -13.58
C GLN A 48 13.55 22.29 -13.45
N LYS A 49 14.40 23.25 -13.82
CA LYS A 49 14.06 24.68 -13.85
C LYS A 49 12.86 25.01 -14.73
N GLN A 50 12.68 24.29 -15.84
CA GLN A 50 11.52 24.49 -16.71
C GLN A 50 10.21 24.11 -15.99
N PHE A 51 10.19 23.01 -15.21
CA PHE A 51 9.04 22.64 -14.41
C PHE A 51 8.83 23.57 -13.19
N VAL A 52 9.89 24.04 -12.56
CA VAL A 52 9.81 25.09 -11.53
C VAL A 52 9.18 26.37 -12.10
N ALA A 53 9.59 26.79 -13.31
CA ALA A 53 9.10 28.00 -13.95
C ALA A 53 7.61 27.97 -14.29
N VAL A 54 7.02 26.78 -14.51
CA VAL A 54 5.59 26.61 -14.75
C VAL A 54 4.79 26.37 -13.47
N GLY A 55 5.43 26.42 -12.31
CA GLY A 55 4.79 26.44 -10.99
C GLY A 55 4.61 25.07 -10.34
N SER A 56 5.43 24.08 -10.67
CA SER A 56 5.44 22.80 -9.92
C SER A 56 5.84 23.03 -8.47
N ASP A 57 5.08 22.47 -7.53
CA ASP A 57 5.30 22.57 -6.09
C ASP A 57 6.31 21.52 -5.59
N ILE A 58 6.40 20.37 -6.28
CA ILE A 58 7.35 19.29 -5.98
C ILE A 58 8.11 18.96 -7.27
N ILE A 59 9.44 19.02 -7.19
CA ILE A 59 10.36 18.64 -8.25
C ILE A 59 11.02 17.32 -7.88
N TYR A 60 10.92 16.35 -8.76
CA TYR A 60 11.54 15.05 -8.57
C TYR A 60 13.05 15.14 -8.84
N ALA A 61 13.83 14.64 -7.91
CA ALA A 61 15.23 14.39 -8.17
C ALA A 61 15.34 13.32 -9.28
N ASN A 62 16.35 13.43 -10.14
CA ASN A 62 16.55 12.46 -11.19
C ASN A 62 17.19 11.17 -10.61
N THR A 63 16.38 10.40 -9.84
CA THR A 63 16.84 9.24 -9.05
C THR A 63 15.98 7.98 -9.26
N PHE A 64 15.04 8.00 -10.19
CA PHE A 64 14.06 6.93 -10.46
C PHE A 64 14.66 5.52 -10.57
N GLY A 65 15.82 5.38 -11.20
CA GLY A 65 16.49 4.10 -11.36
C GLY A 65 17.76 3.96 -10.51
N ALA A 66 18.00 4.85 -9.52
CA ALA A 66 19.24 4.93 -8.77
C ALA A 66 19.45 3.80 -7.75
N ASN A 67 18.97 2.59 -8.01
CA ASN A 67 19.20 1.43 -7.15
C ASN A 67 20.43 0.62 -7.58
N ARG A 68 21.01 -0.12 -6.63
CA ARG A 68 22.23 -0.91 -6.86
C ARG A 68 22.10 -1.98 -7.95
N HIS A 69 20.87 -2.46 -8.24
CA HIS A 69 20.66 -3.44 -9.28
C HIS A 69 20.78 -2.82 -10.68
N LYS A 70 20.01 -1.74 -10.95
CA LYS A 70 20.07 -1.04 -12.24
C LYS A 70 21.41 -0.35 -12.46
N MET A 71 22.00 0.21 -11.39
CA MET A 71 23.25 0.98 -11.46
C MET A 71 24.52 0.13 -11.36
N ALA A 72 24.42 -1.20 -11.39
CA ALA A 72 25.56 -2.11 -11.23
C ALA A 72 26.74 -1.83 -12.18
N LYS A 73 26.49 -1.21 -13.33
CA LYS A 73 27.49 -0.87 -14.35
C LYS A 73 27.73 0.63 -14.51
N ALA A 74 27.13 1.47 -13.65
CA ALA A 74 27.21 2.92 -13.77
C ALA A 74 28.57 3.51 -13.38
N GLY A 75 29.37 2.77 -12.61
CA GLY A 75 30.67 3.26 -12.10
C GLY A 75 30.55 4.19 -10.89
N TYR A 76 29.37 4.39 -10.36
CA TYR A 76 29.06 5.23 -9.19
C TYR A 76 28.21 4.46 -8.19
N SER A 77 28.33 4.79 -6.91
CA SER A 77 27.49 4.23 -5.86
C SER A 77 26.09 4.85 -5.87
N VAL A 78 25.12 4.14 -5.30
CA VAL A 78 23.74 4.64 -5.08
C VAL A 78 23.75 5.97 -4.33
N GLN A 79 24.59 6.08 -3.28
CA GLN A 79 24.75 7.29 -2.48
C GLN A 79 25.22 8.48 -3.33
N GLU A 80 26.23 8.31 -4.21
CA GLU A 80 26.74 9.38 -5.06
C GLU A 80 25.69 9.86 -6.06
N LEU A 81 24.98 8.93 -6.72
CA LEU A 81 23.96 9.23 -7.71
C LEU A 81 22.76 9.97 -7.10
N ILE A 82 22.23 9.48 -5.98
CA ILE A 82 21.09 10.09 -5.30
C ILE A 82 21.45 11.45 -4.73
N ALA A 83 22.57 11.57 -4.03
CA ALA A 83 23.02 12.85 -3.49
C ALA A 83 23.26 13.89 -4.61
N ALA A 84 23.79 13.48 -5.77
CA ALA A 84 23.94 14.37 -6.92
C ALA A 84 22.61 14.80 -7.51
N GLY A 85 21.64 13.86 -7.67
CA GLY A 85 20.29 14.15 -8.17
C GLY A 85 19.53 15.15 -7.26
N ILE A 86 19.61 14.95 -5.94
CA ILE A 86 19.03 15.90 -4.99
C ILE A 86 19.68 17.27 -5.05
N ARG A 87 21.01 17.34 -5.19
CA ARG A 87 21.72 18.62 -5.38
C ARG A 87 21.27 19.35 -6.65
N CYS A 88 21.07 18.63 -7.77
CA CYS A 88 20.56 19.21 -9.00
C CYS A 88 19.15 19.81 -8.79
N ALA A 89 18.25 19.04 -8.16
CA ALA A 89 16.89 19.50 -7.88
C ALA A 89 16.86 20.70 -6.90
N ARG A 90 17.70 20.70 -5.86
CA ARG A 90 17.87 21.85 -4.96
C ARG A 90 18.37 23.09 -5.70
N ALA A 91 19.32 22.94 -6.62
CA ALA A 91 19.81 24.04 -7.44
C ALA A 91 18.75 24.59 -8.40
N ALA A 92 17.88 23.71 -8.94
CA ALA A 92 16.76 24.14 -9.77
C ALA A 92 15.68 24.88 -8.96
N CYS A 93 15.41 24.46 -7.72
CA CYS A 93 14.41 25.05 -6.82
C CYS A 93 14.92 26.30 -6.07
N ALA A 94 16.18 26.68 -6.24
CA ALA A 94 16.78 27.79 -5.47
C ALA A 94 16.00 29.11 -5.65
N GLY A 95 15.64 29.74 -4.52
CA GLY A 95 14.88 30.99 -4.52
C GLY A 95 13.35 30.82 -4.70
N THR A 96 12.84 29.59 -4.66
CA THR A 96 11.42 29.26 -4.72
C THR A 96 10.94 28.49 -3.48
N GLU A 97 9.63 28.27 -3.37
CA GLU A 97 9.05 27.43 -2.30
C GLU A 97 8.96 25.94 -2.68
N ALA A 98 9.34 25.58 -3.92
CA ALA A 98 9.27 24.21 -4.40
C ALA A 98 10.08 23.25 -3.55
N LYS A 99 9.51 22.07 -3.32
CA LYS A 99 10.12 20.98 -2.54
C LYS A 99 10.81 19.98 -3.47
N VAL A 100 11.78 19.27 -2.93
CA VAL A 100 12.51 18.23 -3.68
C VAL A 100 12.04 16.86 -3.20
N ALA A 101 11.64 16.01 -4.14
CA ALA A 101 11.32 14.61 -3.87
C ALA A 101 12.48 13.68 -4.20
N LEU A 102 12.76 12.72 -3.29
CA LEU A 102 13.48 11.50 -3.65
C LEU A 102 12.54 10.66 -4.51
N ASP A 103 12.91 10.38 -5.74
CA ASP A 103 12.14 9.60 -6.69
C ASP A 103 12.66 8.16 -6.72
N ILE A 104 11.81 7.20 -6.36
CA ILE A 104 12.10 5.77 -6.27
C ILE A 104 11.20 5.01 -7.24
N GLY A 105 11.81 4.38 -8.23
CA GLY A 105 11.13 3.50 -9.17
C GLY A 105 11.32 2.02 -8.87
N PRO A 106 10.73 1.10 -9.68
CA PRO A 106 10.91 -0.34 -9.51
C PRO A 106 12.38 -0.77 -9.59
N ILE A 107 12.75 -1.82 -8.87
CA ILE A 107 14.11 -2.39 -8.90
C ILE A 107 14.48 -2.88 -10.30
N GLY A 108 13.48 -3.35 -11.06
CA GLY A 108 13.67 -3.95 -12.39
C GLY A 108 13.90 -5.46 -12.34
N GLN A 109 13.54 -6.09 -11.23
CA GLN A 109 13.56 -7.53 -11.03
C GLN A 109 12.32 -7.95 -10.23
N LEU A 110 11.66 -9.03 -10.66
CA LEU A 110 10.46 -9.53 -9.97
C LEU A 110 10.82 -10.22 -8.66
N LEU A 111 9.96 -10.02 -7.67
CA LEU A 111 10.04 -10.69 -6.38
C LEU A 111 9.50 -12.14 -6.46
N GLU A 112 9.91 -12.98 -5.50
CA GLU A 112 9.30 -14.30 -5.30
C GLU A 112 7.77 -14.19 -5.07
N PRO A 113 6.96 -15.09 -5.62
CA PRO A 113 7.33 -16.31 -6.38
C PRO A 113 7.46 -16.10 -7.89
N LEU A 114 7.17 -14.92 -8.42
CA LEU A 114 7.21 -14.64 -9.87
C LEU A 114 8.65 -14.47 -10.39
N GLY A 115 9.56 -14.05 -9.52
CA GLY A 115 10.98 -13.88 -9.81
C GLY A 115 11.85 -14.56 -8.76
N THR A 116 13.08 -14.06 -8.62
CA THR A 116 14.09 -14.64 -7.70
C THR A 116 14.47 -13.71 -6.55
N LEU A 117 14.03 -12.44 -6.58
CA LEU A 117 14.36 -11.48 -5.55
C LEU A 117 13.49 -11.73 -4.31
N THR A 118 14.11 -11.88 -3.16
CA THR A 118 13.37 -12.01 -1.90
C THR A 118 12.83 -10.67 -1.43
N PHE A 119 11.78 -10.68 -0.60
CA PHE A 119 11.23 -9.47 0.00
C PHE A 119 12.27 -8.67 0.79
N GLU A 120 13.10 -9.35 1.58
CA GLU A 120 14.13 -8.68 2.39
C GLU A 120 15.25 -8.05 1.54
N GLU A 121 15.65 -8.71 0.46
CA GLU A 121 16.61 -8.12 -0.49
C GLU A 121 16.03 -6.87 -1.16
N ALA A 122 14.75 -6.91 -1.59
CA ALA A 122 14.07 -5.74 -2.13
C ALA A 122 13.98 -4.61 -1.09
N TYR A 123 13.59 -4.93 0.15
CA TYR A 123 13.56 -3.97 1.24
C TYR A 123 14.93 -3.32 1.48
N ASP A 124 16.01 -4.10 1.48
CA ASP A 124 17.37 -3.58 1.69
C ASP A 124 17.84 -2.69 0.53
N ILE A 125 17.41 -2.97 -0.71
CA ILE A 125 17.68 -2.10 -1.86
C ILE A 125 16.98 -0.75 -1.67
N PHE A 126 15.70 -0.73 -1.38
CA PHE A 126 14.94 0.51 -1.16
C PHE A 126 15.41 1.27 0.10
N ARG A 127 15.78 0.54 1.15
CA ARG A 127 16.37 1.16 2.34
C ARG A 127 17.66 1.92 2.03
N GLU A 128 18.51 1.37 1.17
CA GLU A 128 19.73 2.04 0.70
C GLU A 128 19.39 3.37 -0.01
N GLU A 129 18.40 3.37 -0.90
CA GLU A 129 17.93 4.59 -1.60
C GLU A 129 17.35 5.63 -0.62
N VAL A 130 16.49 5.20 0.31
CA VAL A 130 15.90 6.07 1.34
C VAL A 130 16.97 6.71 2.22
N LEU A 131 17.96 5.94 2.67
CA LEU A 131 19.06 6.45 3.49
C LEU A 131 19.96 7.41 2.70
N ALA A 132 20.19 7.16 1.41
CA ALA A 132 20.93 8.08 0.53
C ALA A 132 20.16 9.37 0.25
N GLY A 133 18.81 9.33 0.31
CA GLY A 133 17.89 10.43 -0.01
C GLY A 133 17.44 11.30 1.16
N GLN A 134 18.10 11.24 2.31
CA GLN A 134 17.67 11.97 3.53
C GLN A 134 17.58 13.50 3.37
N ASP A 135 18.26 14.07 2.39
CA ASP A 135 18.20 15.50 2.10
C ASP A 135 16.99 15.95 1.25
N ALA A 136 16.14 15.02 0.79
CA ALA A 136 14.89 15.35 0.12
C ALA A 136 13.82 15.79 1.13
N ASP A 137 12.76 16.47 0.67
CA ASP A 137 11.62 16.91 1.50
C ASP A 137 10.48 15.88 1.52
N VAL A 138 10.35 15.10 0.44
CA VAL A 138 9.28 14.13 0.18
C VAL A 138 9.92 12.87 -0.41
N ILE A 139 9.33 11.71 -0.15
CA ILE A 139 9.67 10.47 -0.87
C ILE A 139 8.52 10.16 -1.83
N VAL A 140 8.86 9.86 -3.07
CA VAL A 140 7.92 9.37 -4.08
C VAL A 140 8.34 7.97 -4.48
N ILE A 141 7.41 7.04 -4.43
CA ILE A 141 7.54 5.68 -4.94
C ILE A 141 6.59 5.62 -6.13
N GLU A 142 7.12 5.57 -7.35
CA GLU A 142 6.29 5.68 -8.55
C GLU A 142 6.52 4.56 -9.57
N THR A 143 5.54 4.42 -10.48
CA THR A 143 5.58 3.48 -11.62
C THR A 143 5.70 2.01 -11.17
N MET A 144 5.18 1.70 -9.98
CA MET A 144 5.26 0.36 -9.43
C MET A 144 4.22 -0.56 -10.09
N THR A 145 4.66 -1.74 -10.51
CA THR A 145 3.83 -2.74 -11.20
C THR A 145 3.51 -3.96 -10.34
N ASP A 146 4.11 -4.04 -9.16
CA ASP A 146 3.94 -5.12 -8.18
C ASP A 146 3.67 -4.54 -6.79
N LEU A 147 2.53 -4.94 -6.20
CA LEU A 147 2.15 -4.51 -4.85
C LEU A 147 3.15 -4.99 -3.78
N TYR A 148 3.73 -6.18 -3.96
CA TYR A 148 4.67 -6.72 -2.99
C TYR A 148 6.00 -5.96 -2.99
N GLU A 149 6.47 -5.57 -4.17
CA GLU A 149 7.61 -4.68 -4.33
C GLU A 149 7.32 -3.29 -3.75
N THR A 150 6.12 -2.73 -4.03
CA THR A 150 5.69 -1.43 -3.50
C THR A 150 5.62 -1.43 -1.98
N LYS A 151 5.15 -2.53 -1.39
CA LYS A 151 5.15 -2.74 0.07
C LYS A 151 6.56 -2.72 0.65
N ALA A 152 7.53 -3.37 -0.01
CA ALA A 152 8.93 -3.35 0.44
C ALA A 152 9.49 -1.92 0.42
N ALA A 153 9.23 -1.16 -0.65
CA ALA A 153 9.64 0.24 -0.78
C ALA A 153 9.00 1.14 0.28
N LEU A 154 7.67 1.00 0.47
CA LEU A 154 6.94 1.83 1.44
C LEU A 154 7.36 1.53 2.88
N LEU A 155 7.55 0.25 3.25
CA LEU A 155 8.08 -0.12 4.56
C LEU A 155 9.50 0.42 4.76
N ALA A 156 10.37 0.32 3.74
CA ALA A 156 11.71 0.90 3.81
C ALA A 156 11.65 2.42 4.05
N ALA A 157 10.76 3.13 3.37
CA ALA A 157 10.56 4.58 3.56
C ALA A 157 10.03 4.91 4.97
N LYS A 158 8.99 4.21 5.45
CA LYS A 158 8.35 4.50 6.75
C LYS A 158 9.19 4.06 7.96
N GLU A 159 10.02 3.03 7.82
CA GLU A 159 10.91 2.56 8.90
C GLU A 159 12.21 3.37 9.01
N ASN A 160 12.62 4.08 7.96
CA ASN A 160 13.91 4.77 7.91
C ASN A 160 13.81 6.30 7.64
N SER A 161 12.59 6.86 7.61
CA SER A 161 12.36 8.29 7.38
C SER A 161 11.04 8.76 7.96
N ASP A 162 10.98 10.02 8.41
CA ASP A 162 9.74 10.69 8.85
C ASP A 162 9.10 11.54 7.75
N LYS A 163 9.62 11.48 6.52
CA LYS A 163 9.14 12.27 5.39
C LYS A 163 7.78 11.77 4.90
N PRO A 164 6.93 12.66 4.35
CA PRO A 164 5.74 12.25 3.63
C PRO A 164 6.10 11.33 2.45
N VAL A 165 5.29 10.30 2.24
CA VAL A 165 5.49 9.30 1.17
C VAL A 165 4.29 9.31 0.22
N ILE A 166 4.54 9.58 -1.04
CA ILE A 166 3.59 9.45 -2.14
C ILE A 166 3.84 8.11 -2.82
N CYS A 167 2.79 7.29 -2.99
CA CYS A 167 2.88 6.03 -3.70
C CYS A 167 1.98 6.03 -4.93
N THR A 168 2.55 5.78 -6.11
CA THR A 168 1.78 5.58 -7.34
C THR A 168 2.13 4.25 -8.00
N MET A 169 1.11 3.58 -8.49
CA MET A 169 1.25 2.33 -9.21
C MET A 169 0.79 2.47 -10.67
N THR A 170 1.24 1.55 -11.47
CA THR A 170 0.93 1.49 -12.90
C THR A 170 -0.02 0.35 -13.17
N PHE A 171 -1.14 0.65 -13.82
CA PHE A 171 -2.20 -0.30 -14.14
C PHE A 171 -2.39 -0.44 -15.65
N GLU A 172 -2.86 -1.62 -16.04
CA GLU A 172 -3.33 -1.91 -17.38
C GLU A 172 -4.83 -1.53 -17.54
N PRO A 173 -5.36 -1.44 -18.75
CA PRO A 173 -6.78 -1.12 -18.99
C PRO A 173 -7.79 -2.06 -18.33
N ASN A 174 -7.36 -3.25 -17.93
CA ASN A 174 -8.17 -4.26 -17.21
C ASN A 174 -8.27 -3.99 -15.69
N LEU A 175 -7.83 -2.83 -15.20
CA LEU A 175 -7.83 -2.42 -13.78
C LEU A 175 -6.91 -3.29 -12.91
N ARG A 176 -5.87 -3.87 -13.49
CA ARG A 176 -4.86 -4.66 -12.77
C ARG A 176 -3.45 -4.19 -13.12
N THR A 177 -2.54 -4.39 -12.18
CA THR A 177 -1.10 -4.21 -12.47
C THR A 177 -0.57 -5.40 -13.29
N PHE A 178 0.65 -5.28 -13.79
CA PHE A 178 1.33 -6.36 -14.51
C PHE A 178 1.36 -7.69 -13.73
N THR A 179 1.53 -7.64 -12.40
CA THR A 179 1.52 -8.84 -11.54
C THR A 179 0.11 -9.25 -11.08
N GLY A 180 -0.95 -8.62 -11.59
CA GLY A 180 -2.34 -8.99 -11.34
C GLY A 180 -2.99 -8.33 -10.12
N CYS A 181 -2.32 -7.37 -9.46
CA CYS A 181 -2.90 -6.64 -8.33
C CYS A 181 -4.09 -5.80 -8.77
N THR A 182 -5.19 -5.82 -7.99
CA THR A 182 -6.36 -4.98 -8.23
C THR A 182 -6.14 -3.56 -7.72
N VAL A 183 -6.85 -2.59 -8.30
CA VAL A 183 -6.83 -1.19 -7.85
C VAL A 183 -7.26 -1.09 -6.38
N ALA A 184 -8.30 -1.81 -5.99
CA ALA A 184 -8.81 -1.84 -4.63
C ALA A 184 -7.79 -2.40 -3.62
N SER A 185 -7.12 -3.52 -3.96
CA SER A 185 -6.06 -4.11 -3.11
C SER A 185 -4.89 -3.15 -2.93
N ALA A 186 -4.46 -2.47 -4.01
CA ALA A 186 -3.41 -1.47 -3.96
C ALA A 186 -3.79 -0.31 -3.03
N ALA A 187 -4.97 0.30 -3.23
CA ALA A 187 -5.44 1.43 -2.42
C ALA A 187 -5.49 1.09 -0.93
N MET A 188 -6.15 -0.02 -0.57
CA MET A 188 -6.28 -0.45 0.84
C MET A 188 -4.94 -0.78 1.48
N THR A 189 -4.07 -1.48 0.76
CA THR A 189 -2.76 -1.90 1.30
C THR A 189 -1.85 -0.71 1.51
N LEU A 190 -1.75 0.21 0.54
CA LEU A 190 -0.87 1.37 0.63
C LEU A 190 -1.36 2.39 1.69
N GLU A 191 -2.68 2.62 1.80
CA GLU A 191 -3.24 3.43 2.90
C GLU A 191 -2.94 2.79 4.26
N GLY A 192 -3.15 1.49 4.39
CA GLY A 192 -2.88 0.75 5.62
C GLY A 192 -1.43 0.82 6.06
N LEU A 193 -0.48 0.70 5.13
CA LEU A 193 0.96 0.80 5.36
C LEU A 193 1.44 2.24 5.64
N GLY A 194 0.55 3.24 5.55
CA GLY A 194 0.83 4.61 5.96
C GLY A 194 1.41 5.50 4.86
N ALA A 195 1.08 5.27 3.59
CA ALA A 195 1.30 6.26 2.54
C ALA A 195 0.57 7.58 2.90
N ASP A 196 1.09 8.72 2.48
CA ASP A 196 0.49 10.03 2.69
C ASP A 196 -0.38 10.49 1.49
N ALA A 197 -0.18 9.88 0.32
CA ALA A 197 -1.01 9.98 -0.87
C ALA A 197 -0.84 8.73 -1.72
N VAL A 198 -1.89 8.32 -2.44
CA VAL A 198 -1.85 7.16 -3.35
C VAL A 198 -2.43 7.53 -4.71
N GLY A 199 -2.00 6.84 -5.74
CA GLY A 199 -2.50 7.16 -7.08
C GLY A 199 -1.93 6.30 -8.18
N VAL A 200 -1.99 6.87 -9.37
CA VAL A 200 -1.59 6.21 -10.61
C VAL A 200 -0.66 7.10 -11.42
N ASN A 201 0.29 6.48 -12.11
CA ASN A 201 1.15 7.20 -13.05
C ASN A 201 1.57 6.29 -14.21
N CYS A 202 1.99 6.90 -15.30
CA CYS A 202 2.54 6.23 -16.47
C CYS A 202 1.57 5.23 -17.16
N SER A 203 2.07 4.37 -18.04
CA SER A 203 1.40 3.39 -18.92
C SER A 203 0.38 3.98 -19.88
N LEU A 204 -0.55 4.76 -19.41
CA LEU A 204 -1.76 5.17 -20.10
C LEU A 204 -1.88 6.70 -20.20
N GLY A 205 -2.71 7.17 -21.12
CA GLY A 205 -3.14 8.55 -21.18
C GLY A 205 -4.22 8.88 -20.14
N PRO A 206 -4.62 10.15 -20.04
CA PRO A 206 -5.56 10.57 -19.00
C PRO A 206 -6.93 9.88 -19.10
N ASP A 207 -7.47 9.70 -20.31
CA ASP A 207 -8.81 9.12 -20.48
C ASP A 207 -8.84 7.62 -20.11
N GLU A 208 -7.78 6.89 -20.40
CA GLU A 208 -7.65 5.47 -20.03
C GLU A 208 -7.40 5.30 -18.52
N LEU A 209 -6.74 6.27 -17.87
CA LEU A 209 -6.53 6.24 -16.42
C LEU A 209 -7.80 6.58 -15.62
N PHE A 210 -8.77 7.27 -16.22
CA PHE A 210 -9.96 7.74 -15.52
C PHE A 210 -10.71 6.64 -14.76
N PRO A 211 -11.09 5.49 -15.38
CA PRO A 211 -11.80 4.42 -14.68
C PRO A 211 -10.97 3.76 -13.57
N ILE A 212 -9.63 3.78 -13.68
CA ILE A 212 -8.73 3.26 -12.64
C ILE A 212 -8.75 4.17 -11.40
N VAL A 213 -8.70 5.49 -11.60
CA VAL A 213 -8.77 6.47 -10.52
C VAL A 213 -10.16 6.49 -9.88
N GLU A 214 -11.22 6.35 -10.68
CA GLU A 214 -12.60 6.21 -10.19
C GLU A 214 -12.76 5.00 -9.28
N GLU A 215 -12.18 3.85 -9.65
CA GLU A 215 -12.17 2.67 -8.79
C GLU A 215 -11.34 2.92 -7.52
N MET A 216 -10.12 3.46 -7.65
CA MET A 216 -9.25 3.76 -6.49
C MET A 216 -9.94 4.69 -5.49
N ALA A 217 -10.69 5.67 -5.97
CA ALA A 217 -11.40 6.65 -5.16
C ALA A 217 -12.41 6.03 -4.18
N LYS A 218 -12.90 4.82 -4.45
CA LYS A 218 -13.86 4.09 -3.59
C LYS A 218 -13.19 3.41 -2.38
N TRP A 219 -11.84 3.23 -2.42
CA TRP A 219 -11.11 2.36 -1.49
C TRP A 219 -10.12 3.07 -0.59
N THR A 220 -9.97 4.38 -0.73
CA THR A 220 -9.02 5.16 0.09
C THR A 220 -9.59 6.51 0.49
N THR A 221 -9.19 6.99 1.67
CA THR A 221 -9.46 8.37 2.14
C THR A 221 -8.29 9.30 1.86
N LEU A 222 -7.17 8.78 1.42
CA LEU A 222 -5.97 9.56 1.15
C LEU A 222 -6.13 10.51 -0.05
N PRO A 223 -5.33 11.59 -0.13
CA PRO A 223 -5.19 12.37 -1.34
C PRO A 223 -4.88 11.48 -2.55
N LEU A 224 -5.63 11.68 -3.65
CA LEU A 224 -5.42 10.94 -4.89
C LEU A 224 -4.40 11.66 -5.77
N VAL A 225 -3.50 10.88 -6.37
CA VAL A 225 -2.42 11.34 -7.25
C VAL A 225 -2.67 10.85 -8.67
N VAL A 226 -2.54 11.73 -9.65
CA VAL A 226 -2.61 11.39 -11.06
C VAL A 226 -1.45 12.02 -11.83
N LYS A 227 -0.63 11.19 -12.49
CA LYS A 227 0.47 11.60 -13.37
C LYS A 227 0.40 10.82 -14.70
N PRO A 228 -0.53 11.16 -15.61
CA PRO A 228 -0.70 10.46 -16.88
C PRO A 228 0.43 10.75 -17.87
N ASN A 229 0.57 9.89 -18.85
CA ASN A 229 1.36 10.18 -20.05
C ASN A 229 0.64 11.21 -20.93
N ALA A 230 1.35 11.89 -21.83
CA ALA A 230 0.77 12.71 -22.88
C ALA A 230 0.15 11.84 -24.00
N GLY A 231 -0.81 10.98 -23.61
CA GLY A 231 -1.38 9.92 -24.45
C GLY A 231 -0.52 8.65 -24.50
N LEU A 232 -0.82 7.79 -25.45
CA LEU A 232 0.00 6.61 -25.76
C LEU A 232 1.09 6.98 -26.78
N PRO A 233 2.29 6.40 -26.69
CA PRO A 233 3.32 6.63 -27.71
C PRO A 233 2.88 6.06 -29.05
N ASP A 234 3.16 6.79 -30.11
CA ASP A 234 2.98 6.29 -31.48
C ASP A 234 3.81 5.01 -31.65
N PRO A 235 3.21 3.91 -32.15
CA PRO A 235 3.89 2.61 -32.20
C PRO A 235 5.06 2.55 -33.20
N VAL A 236 5.18 3.54 -34.11
CA VAL A 236 6.24 3.61 -35.12
C VAL A 236 7.33 4.57 -34.70
N THR A 237 6.95 5.77 -34.28
CA THR A 237 7.90 6.84 -33.94
C THR A 237 8.29 6.87 -32.47
N GLY A 238 7.46 6.30 -31.58
CA GLY A 238 7.60 6.39 -30.14
C GLY A 238 7.26 7.79 -29.57
N GLU A 239 6.75 8.70 -30.40
CA GLU A 239 6.40 10.05 -29.98
C GLU A 239 5.04 10.10 -29.30
N TYR A 240 4.90 11.02 -28.35
CA TYR A 240 3.64 11.35 -27.68
C TYR A 240 2.98 12.52 -28.40
N LEU A 241 1.76 12.31 -28.90
CA LEU A 241 1.12 13.23 -29.86
C LEU A 241 -0.01 14.09 -29.26
N VAL A 242 -0.43 13.80 -28.01
CA VAL A 242 -1.45 14.61 -27.32
C VAL A 242 -0.91 16.01 -27.05
N ASP A 243 -1.60 17.03 -27.49
CA ASP A 243 -1.17 18.40 -27.29
C ASP A 243 -1.47 18.93 -25.87
N PRO A 244 -0.86 20.05 -25.43
CA PRO A 244 -1.07 20.60 -24.08
C PRO A 244 -2.52 20.96 -23.75
N ALA A 245 -3.33 21.43 -24.71
CA ALA A 245 -4.71 21.81 -24.46
C ALA A 245 -5.62 20.57 -24.29
N GLU A 246 -5.42 19.58 -25.13
CA GLU A 246 -6.12 18.29 -25.05
C GLU A 246 -5.76 17.57 -23.73
N PHE A 247 -4.48 17.51 -23.39
CA PHE A 247 -4.00 16.97 -22.13
C PHE A 247 -4.65 17.65 -20.92
N ALA A 248 -4.69 18.99 -20.91
CA ALA A 248 -5.28 19.77 -19.83
C ALA A 248 -6.77 19.47 -19.64
N GLN A 249 -7.54 19.38 -20.75
CA GLN A 249 -8.97 19.05 -20.71
C GLN A 249 -9.21 17.66 -20.14
N ALA A 250 -8.41 16.66 -20.55
CA ALA A 250 -8.52 15.31 -20.06
C ALA A 250 -8.13 15.20 -18.58
N VAL A 251 -7.04 15.86 -18.15
CA VAL A 251 -6.60 15.89 -16.74
C VAL A 251 -7.61 16.60 -15.85
N ALA A 252 -8.25 17.66 -16.30
CA ALA A 252 -9.24 18.40 -15.49
C ALA A 252 -10.46 17.54 -15.11
N LYS A 253 -10.79 16.49 -15.86
CA LYS A 253 -11.90 15.56 -15.55
C LYS A 253 -11.69 14.87 -14.18
N PHE A 254 -10.45 14.62 -13.76
CA PHE A 254 -10.16 13.98 -12.47
C PHE A 254 -10.58 14.83 -11.27
N ALA A 255 -10.80 16.12 -11.43
CA ALA A 255 -11.30 16.99 -10.38
C ALA A 255 -12.67 16.53 -9.83
N GLN A 256 -13.53 15.96 -10.67
CA GLN A 256 -14.82 15.40 -10.26
C GLN A 256 -14.68 14.15 -9.35
N LEU A 257 -13.53 13.48 -9.37
CA LEU A 257 -13.19 12.35 -8.48
C LEU A 257 -12.51 12.82 -7.18
N GLY A 258 -12.30 14.14 -7.02
CA GLY A 258 -11.63 14.72 -5.87
C GLY A 258 -10.13 14.49 -5.84
N VAL A 259 -9.49 14.33 -6.99
CA VAL A 259 -8.02 14.29 -7.09
C VAL A 259 -7.45 15.64 -6.67
N THR A 260 -6.41 15.62 -5.84
CA THR A 260 -5.78 16.83 -5.29
C THR A 260 -4.27 16.88 -5.51
N VAL A 261 -3.68 15.90 -6.19
CA VAL A 261 -2.25 15.88 -6.52
C VAL A 261 -2.10 15.54 -8.00
N TYR A 262 -1.56 16.47 -8.79
CA TYR A 262 -1.49 16.36 -10.23
C TYR A 262 -0.08 16.55 -10.76
N GLY A 263 0.26 15.83 -11.82
CA GLY A 263 1.49 15.98 -12.58
C GLY A 263 1.37 15.34 -13.94
N GLY A 264 2.50 15.07 -14.55
CA GLY A 264 2.61 14.33 -15.79
C GLY A 264 3.71 13.29 -15.75
N CYS A 265 3.65 12.33 -16.66
CA CYS A 265 4.67 11.29 -16.83
C CYS A 265 5.24 11.36 -18.27
N CYS A 266 5.46 10.24 -18.92
CA CYS A 266 6.10 10.17 -20.22
C CYS A 266 5.42 11.08 -21.27
N GLY A 267 6.23 11.76 -22.08
CA GLY A 267 5.76 12.68 -23.12
C GLY A 267 5.32 14.06 -22.64
N THR A 268 5.05 14.27 -21.35
CA THR A 268 4.62 15.58 -20.85
C THR A 268 5.79 16.54 -20.78
N THR A 269 5.53 17.77 -21.26
CA THR A 269 6.46 18.91 -21.27
C THR A 269 5.99 19.98 -20.29
N PRO A 270 6.80 21.01 -20.00
CA PRO A 270 6.37 22.15 -19.18
C PRO A 270 5.08 22.82 -19.69
N GLU A 271 4.85 22.85 -21.00
CA GLU A 271 3.64 23.40 -21.61
C GLU A 271 2.39 22.57 -21.26
N HIS A 272 2.49 21.22 -21.26
CA HIS A 272 1.41 20.34 -20.81
C HIS A 272 1.06 20.59 -19.35
N ILE A 273 2.08 20.64 -18.50
CA ILE A 273 1.94 20.84 -17.06
C ILE A 273 1.31 22.21 -16.78
N LYS A 274 1.79 23.25 -17.45
CA LYS A 274 1.23 24.60 -17.30
C LYS A 274 -0.24 24.66 -17.73
N ALA A 275 -0.57 24.13 -18.90
CA ALA A 275 -1.94 24.13 -19.41
C ALA A 275 -2.90 23.41 -18.45
N ALA A 276 -2.48 22.25 -17.92
CA ALA A 276 -3.26 21.50 -16.94
C ALA A 276 -3.48 22.30 -15.64
N TYR A 277 -2.44 22.95 -15.11
CA TYR A 277 -2.57 23.74 -13.87
C TYR A 277 -3.42 24.99 -14.06
N ASP A 278 -3.26 25.71 -15.18
CA ASP A 278 -4.07 26.89 -15.47
C ASP A 278 -5.57 26.55 -15.56
N LEU A 279 -5.92 25.38 -16.11
CA LEU A 279 -7.30 24.90 -16.19
C LEU A 279 -7.81 24.42 -14.82
N LEU A 280 -7.01 23.65 -14.07
CA LEU A 280 -7.37 23.14 -12.74
C LEU A 280 -7.60 24.25 -11.70
N GLU A 281 -6.91 25.39 -11.81
CA GLU A 281 -7.19 26.56 -10.96
C GLU A 281 -8.63 27.08 -11.12
N GLN A 282 -9.19 26.94 -12.30
CA GLN A 282 -10.55 27.35 -12.65
C GLN A 282 -11.60 26.26 -12.47
N THR A 283 -11.16 24.98 -12.27
CA THR A 283 -12.02 23.82 -12.17
C THR A 283 -12.34 23.54 -10.71
N GLU A 284 -13.59 23.35 -10.34
CA GLU A 284 -13.99 22.92 -8.99
C GLU A 284 -13.55 21.48 -8.74
N ILE A 285 -12.90 21.23 -7.58
CA ILE A 285 -12.50 19.89 -7.15
C ILE A 285 -13.56 19.35 -6.20
N ALA A 286 -14.11 18.17 -6.50
CA ALA A 286 -15.10 17.54 -5.66
C ALA A 286 -14.52 17.19 -4.27
N PRO A 287 -15.23 17.50 -3.17
CA PRO A 287 -14.76 17.16 -1.83
C PRO A 287 -14.79 15.66 -1.59
N ARG A 288 -13.84 15.15 -0.79
CA ARG A 288 -13.73 13.73 -0.40
C ARG A 288 -13.89 13.48 1.12
N ASP A 289 -14.40 14.45 1.86
CA ASP A 289 -14.41 14.45 3.33
C ASP A 289 -15.32 13.38 3.96
N ASN A 290 -16.29 12.83 3.20
CA ASN A 290 -17.31 11.90 3.70
C ASN A 290 -17.36 10.57 2.94
N ILE A 291 -16.22 10.07 2.46
CA ILE A 291 -16.17 8.78 1.77
C ILE A 291 -16.32 7.64 2.78
N ALA A 292 -17.36 6.85 2.62
CA ALA A 292 -17.55 5.63 3.39
C ALA A 292 -16.75 4.47 2.76
N ILE A 293 -15.53 4.26 3.25
CA ILE A 293 -14.74 3.09 2.83
C ILE A 293 -15.34 1.83 3.47
N PRO A 294 -15.66 0.79 2.68
CA PRO A 294 -16.23 -0.44 3.22
C PRO A 294 -15.22 -1.19 4.11
N ALA A 295 -15.74 -1.96 5.08
CA ALA A 295 -14.91 -2.94 5.78
C ALA A 295 -14.52 -4.03 4.79
N ALA A 296 -13.22 -4.26 4.61
CA ALA A 296 -12.71 -5.23 3.65
C ALA A 296 -11.29 -5.67 4.00
N VAL A 297 -10.94 -6.85 3.51
CA VAL A 297 -9.59 -7.43 3.52
C VAL A 297 -9.24 -7.89 2.11
N CYS A 298 -7.96 -8.03 1.83
CA CYS A 298 -7.54 -8.42 0.49
C CYS A 298 -6.21 -9.19 0.48
N SER A 299 -6.05 -10.01 -0.54
CA SER A 299 -4.74 -10.35 -1.11
C SER A 299 -4.36 -9.29 -2.17
N ALA A 300 -3.31 -9.53 -2.93
CA ALA A 300 -2.99 -8.66 -4.07
C ALA A 300 -4.09 -8.72 -5.15
N SER A 301 -4.68 -9.89 -5.40
CA SER A 301 -5.56 -10.14 -6.55
C SER A 301 -7.04 -10.24 -6.24
N GLU A 302 -7.43 -10.38 -4.97
CA GLU A 302 -8.81 -10.54 -4.52
C GLU A 302 -9.14 -9.65 -3.34
N VAL A 303 -10.38 -9.14 -3.31
CA VAL A 303 -10.94 -8.32 -2.23
C VAL A 303 -12.18 -8.98 -1.68
N VAL A 304 -12.24 -9.13 -0.35
CA VAL A 304 -13.41 -9.62 0.37
C VAL A 304 -13.99 -8.49 1.22
N GLN A 305 -15.14 -7.97 0.82
CA GLN A 305 -15.90 -7.01 1.63
C GLN A 305 -16.61 -7.74 2.77
N ILE A 306 -16.58 -7.15 3.95
CA ILE A 306 -17.25 -7.69 5.15
C ILE A 306 -18.59 -6.96 5.33
N ASP A 307 -19.47 -7.09 4.35
CA ASP A 307 -20.80 -6.50 4.26
C ASP A 307 -21.94 -7.51 4.50
N GLN A 308 -21.60 -8.79 4.56
CA GLN A 308 -22.47 -9.94 4.82
C GLN A 308 -21.68 -11.04 5.53
N PRO A 309 -22.31 -12.11 6.03
CA PRO A 309 -21.60 -13.25 6.59
C PRO A 309 -20.56 -13.81 5.61
N ARG A 310 -19.34 -14.00 6.08
CA ARG A 310 -18.22 -14.57 5.34
C ARG A 310 -17.72 -15.83 6.02
N ILE A 311 -17.25 -16.77 5.22
CA ILE A 311 -16.76 -18.06 5.71
C ILE A 311 -15.23 -18.04 5.77
N ILE A 312 -14.68 -18.26 6.97
CA ILE A 312 -13.25 -18.46 7.18
C ILE A 312 -12.97 -19.94 7.32
N GLY A 313 -12.18 -20.50 6.41
CA GLY A 313 -11.75 -21.89 6.46
C GLY A 313 -10.68 -22.12 7.52
N GLU A 314 -10.92 -22.99 8.51
CA GLU A 314 -10.06 -23.18 9.71
C GLU A 314 -9.36 -24.56 9.70
N ARG A 315 -9.09 -25.17 8.55
CA ARG A 315 -8.43 -26.50 8.52
C ARG A 315 -6.91 -26.43 8.60
N ILE A 316 -6.30 -25.30 8.27
CA ILE A 316 -4.85 -25.05 8.42
C ILE A 316 -4.57 -24.68 9.88
N ASN A 317 -4.76 -25.64 10.77
CA ASN A 317 -4.59 -25.49 12.22
C ASN A 317 -4.26 -26.85 12.84
N PRO A 318 -3.18 -26.97 13.64
CA PRO A 318 -2.76 -28.25 14.24
C PRO A 318 -3.65 -28.72 15.39
N THR A 319 -4.53 -27.88 15.94
CA THR A 319 -5.32 -28.21 17.12
C THR A 319 -6.26 -29.37 16.84
N GLY A 320 -6.10 -30.47 17.58
CA GLY A 320 -6.91 -31.68 17.44
C GLY A 320 -6.63 -32.52 16.17
N LYS A 321 -5.77 -32.09 15.26
CA LYS A 321 -5.55 -32.71 13.92
C LYS A 321 -4.19 -33.43 13.83
N LYS A 322 -4.16 -34.73 14.15
CA LYS A 322 -2.91 -35.53 14.17
C LYS A 322 -2.15 -35.50 12.83
N ARG A 323 -2.86 -35.64 11.70
CA ARG A 323 -2.26 -35.65 10.37
C ARG A 323 -1.64 -34.29 10.03
N PHE A 324 -2.31 -33.18 10.37
CA PHE A 324 -1.79 -31.84 10.15
C PHE A 324 -0.52 -31.58 10.98
N LYS A 325 -0.50 -32.03 12.26
CA LYS A 325 0.73 -31.98 13.09
C LYS A 325 1.89 -32.71 12.45
N ALA A 326 1.64 -33.92 11.91
CA ALA A 326 2.68 -34.69 11.22
C ALA A 326 3.17 -33.98 9.95
N ALA A 327 2.29 -33.35 9.19
CA ALA A 327 2.64 -32.54 8.01
C ALA A 327 3.55 -31.36 8.39
N LEU A 328 3.21 -30.61 9.45
CA LEU A 328 4.06 -29.52 9.95
C LEU A 328 5.46 -30.01 10.37
N GLN A 329 5.53 -31.14 11.09
CA GLN A 329 6.81 -31.75 11.50
C GLN A 329 7.67 -32.22 10.33
N ALA A 330 7.03 -32.77 9.30
CA ALA A 330 7.68 -33.23 8.06
C ALA A 330 7.96 -32.12 7.05
N ASN A 331 7.48 -30.88 7.32
CA ASN A 331 7.46 -29.77 6.35
C ASN A 331 6.76 -30.16 5.03
N ASP A 332 5.68 -30.96 5.13
CA ASP A 332 4.85 -31.41 4.00
C ASP A 332 3.93 -30.27 3.54
N MET A 333 4.48 -29.40 2.70
CA MET A 333 3.79 -28.23 2.21
C MET A 333 2.65 -28.62 1.26
N ASP A 334 2.79 -29.69 0.50
CA ASP A 334 1.77 -30.18 -0.43
C ASP A 334 0.46 -30.52 0.29
N TYR A 335 0.56 -31.19 1.45
CA TYR A 335 -0.60 -31.48 2.28
C TYR A 335 -1.25 -30.21 2.85
N ILE A 336 -0.45 -29.20 3.24
CA ILE A 336 -0.97 -27.92 3.74
C ILE A 336 -1.72 -27.19 2.63
N LEU A 337 -1.15 -27.14 1.43
CA LEU A 337 -1.79 -26.51 0.25
C LEU A 337 -3.06 -27.24 -0.18
N ASP A 338 -3.07 -28.58 -0.13
CA ASP A 338 -4.28 -29.37 -0.40
C ASP A 338 -5.42 -29.02 0.59
N GLN A 339 -5.13 -28.77 1.88
CA GLN A 339 -6.13 -28.30 2.82
C GLN A 339 -6.67 -26.91 2.46
N ALA A 340 -5.83 -26.02 1.92
CA ALA A 340 -6.28 -24.71 1.45
C ALA A 340 -7.23 -24.85 0.26
N VAL A 341 -6.83 -25.58 -0.79
CA VAL A 341 -7.63 -25.79 -2.00
C VAL A 341 -8.99 -26.38 -1.66
N GLN A 342 -9.04 -27.44 -0.81
CA GLN A 342 -10.30 -28.05 -0.40
C GLN A 342 -11.26 -27.10 0.30
N GLN A 343 -10.74 -26.14 1.09
CA GLN A 343 -11.57 -25.14 1.77
C GLN A 343 -12.11 -24.10 0.80
N VAL A 344 -11.28 -23.62 -0.13
CA VAL A 344 -11.69 -22.68 -1.17
C VAL A 344 -12.75 -23.31 -2.07
N ASP A 345 -12.54 -24.56 -2.52
CA ASP A 345 -13.51 -25.30 -3.32
C ASP A 345 -14.83 -25.55 -2.58
N ALA A 346 -14.80 -25.62 -1.23
CA ALA A 346 -15.97 -25.72 -0.39
C ALA A 346 -16.65 -24.38 -0.10
N GLY A 347 -16.14 -23.26 -0.62
CA GLY A 347 -16.73 -21.93 -0.53
C GLY A 347 -16.20 -21.06 0.63
N ALA A 348 -15.00 -21.29 1.11
CA ALA A 348 -14.35 -20.38 2.05
C ALA A 348 -13.98 -19.05 1.35
N ASP A 349 -14.40 -17.92 1.94
CA ASP A 349 -14.04 -16.57 1.48
C ASP A 349 -12.61 -16.19 1.93
N LEU A 350 -12.17 -16.71 3.08
CA LEU A 350 -10.85 -16.49 3.67
C LEU A 350 -10.29 -17.80 4.22
N LEU A 351 -8.97 -17.85 4.43
CA LEU A 351 -8.30 -18.98 5.08
C LEU A 351 -7.63 -18.53 6.38
N ASP A 352 -7.97 -19.19 7.50
CA ASP A 352 -7.24 -19.06 8.75
C ASP A 352 -5.96 -19.90 8.70
N VAL A 353 -4.85 -19.32 9.14
CA VAL A 353 -3.53 -19.93 9.06
C VAL A 353 -2.88 -19.96 10.44
N ASN A 354 -2.92 -21.11 11.08
CA ASN A 354 -2.24 -21.41 12.33
C ASN A 354 -1.28 -22.58 12.14
N VAL A 355 -0.02 -22.38 12.47
CA VAL A 355 1.02 -23.42 12.42
C VAL A 355 1.68 -23.65 13.79
N GLY A 356 1.08 -23.09 14.85
CA GLY A 356 1.61 -23.13 16.21
C GLY A 356 1.56 -24.53 16.84
N MET A 357 2.72 -25.13 17.05
CA MET A 357 2.85 -26.37 17.79
C MET A 357 4.22 -26.51 18.44
N PRO A 358 4.30 -27.21 19.60
CA PRO A 358 5.58 -27.46 20.24
C PRO A 358 6.55 -28.25 19.33
N GLY A 359 7.82 -27.86 19.38
CA GLY A 359 8.91 -28.66 18.76
C GLY A 359 9.20 -28.32 17.29
N ILE A 360 8.62 -27.24 16.73
CA ILE A 360 8.96 -26.72 15.40
C ILE A 360 9.41 -25.27 15.48
N ASP A 361 10.09 -24.80 14.43
CA ASP A 361 10.31 -23.37 14.17
C ASP A 361 9.00 -22.76 13.62
N GLU A 362 8.14 -22.28 14.53
CA GLU A 362 6.84 -21.70 14.16
C GLU A 362 6.99 -20.49 13.24
N LYS A 363 7.97 -19.62 13.49
CA LYS A 363 8.21 -18.43 12.68
C LYS A 363 8.57 -18.80 11.24
N GLY A 364 9.56 -19.69 11.06
CA GLY A 364 9.96 -20.14 9.73
C GLY A 364 8.85 -20.92 9.03
N MET A 365 8.06 -21.73 9.75
CA MET A 365 6.92 -22.45 9.19
C MET A 365 5.81 -21.47 8.74
N MET A 366 5.49 -20.46 9.54
CA MET A 366 4.48 -19.45 9.19
C MET A 366 4.88 -18.70 7.92
N ILE A 367 6.12 -18.23 7.81
CA ILE A 367 6.62 -17.57 6.60
C ILE A 367 6.47 -18.46 5.37
N ARG A 368 6.91 -19.74 5.46
CA ARG A 368 6.80 -20.68 4.33
C ARG A 368 5.35 -20.94 3.94
N THR A 369 4.48 -21.14 4.93
CA THR A 369 3.05 -21.42 4.70
C THR A 369 2.36 -20.21 4.04
N VAL A 370 2.56 -19.01 4.57
CA VAL A 370 1.98 -17.77 3.98
C VAL A 370 2.46 -17.56 2.55
N LYS A 371 3.76 -17.70 2.26
CA LYS A 371 4.31 -17.59 0.91
C LYS A 371 3.72 -18.65 -0.03
N ALA A 372 3.64 -19.90 0.41
CA ALA A 372 3.10 -21.01 -0.38
C ALA A 372 1.61 -20.81 -0.70
N LEU A 373 0.80 -20.39 0.27
CA LEU A 373 -0.63 -20.12 0.07
C LEU A 373 -0.85 -19.01 -0.96
N GLN A 374 -0.07 -17.93 -0.89
CA GLN A 374 -0.15 -16.82 -1.86
C GLN A 374 0.30 -17.22 -3.28
N SER A 375 1.07 -18.30 -3.44
CA SER A 375 1.49 -18.77 -4.76
C SER A 375 0.44 -19.61 -5.49
N ILE A 376 -0.55 -20.16 -4.78
CA ILE A 376 -1.58 -21.04 -5.38
C ILE A 376 -2.94 -20.38 -5.58
N GLY A 377 -3.18 -19.19 -4.98
CA GLY A 377 -4.47 -18.53 -5.11
C GLY A 377 -4.50 -17.13 -4.53
N GLY A 378 -5.59 -16.43 -4.80
CA GLY A 378 -5.84 -15.06 -4.36
C GLY A 378 -6.63 -14.95 -3.04
N THR A 379 -7.03 -16.04 -2.42
CA THR A 379 -7.88 -16.01 -1.22
C THR A 379 -7.19 -15.29 -0.06
N PRO A 380 -7.80 -14.23 0.52
CA PRO A 380 -7.20 -13.51 1.63
C PRO A 380 -7.01 -14.38 2.88
N LEU A 381 -5.99 -14.05 3.68
CA LEU A 381 -5.62 -14.82 4.85
C LEU A 381 -5.99 -14.12 6.17
N GLN A 382 -6.42 -14.93 7.13
CA GLN A 382 -6.40 -14.61 8.55
C GLN A 382 -5.17 -15.25 9.16
N LEU A 383 -4.28 -14.46 9.74
CA LEU A 383 -3.03 -14.91 10.34
C LEU A 383 -3.26 -15.16 11.82
N ASP A 384 -3.05 -16.39 12.26
CA ASP A 384 -3.34 -16.82 13.63
C ASP A 384 -2.06 -17.26 14.36
N SER A 385 -1.63 -16.43 15.29
CA SER A 385 -0.56 -16.74 16.24
C SER A 385 -0.63 -15.87 17.49
N THR A 386 -0.32 -16.44 18.64
CA THR A 386 -0.20 -15.72 19.91
C THR A 386 1.18 -15.11 20.14
N ILE A 387 2.16 -15.41 19.25
CA ILE A 387 3.55 -14.99 19.38
C ILE A 387 3.78 -13.75 18.51
N PRO A 388 4.04 -12.56 19.08
CA PRO A 388 4.21 -11.32 18.30
C PRO A 388 5.27 -11.41 17.20
N ALA A 389 6.39 -12.07 17.45
CA ALA A 389 7.46 -12.23 16.46
C ALA A 389 7.07 -13.14 15.27
N VAL A 390 6.16 -14.10 15.47
CA VAL A 390 5.58 -14.94 14.41
C VAL A 390 4.58 -14.11 13.61
N MET A 391 3.72 -13.37 14.32
CA MET A 391 2.73 -12.49 13.69
C MET A 391 3.40 -11.41 12.82
N GLU A 392 4.42 -10.73 13.33
CA GLU A 392 5.15 -9.73 12.55
C GLU A 392 5.79 -10.34 11.30
N ALA A 393 6.40 -11.52 11.42
CA ALA A 393 7.00 -12.20 10.29
C ALA A 393 5.98 -12.60 9.21
N ALA A 394 4.79 -13.06 9.62
CA ALA A 394 3.68 -13.35 8.72
C ALA A 394 3.17 -12.09 8.01
N LEU A 395 2.91 -11.02 8.77
CA LEU A 395 2.47 -9.72 8.24
C LEU A 395 3.47 -9.15 7.24
N ARG A 396 4.76 -9.31 7.48
CA ARG A 396 5.82 -8.79 6.62
C ARG A 396 5.82 -9.44 5.24
N VAL A 397 5.56 -10.74 5.15
CA VAL A 397 5.57 -11.50 3.88
C VAL A 397 4.18 -11.60 3.22
N TYR A 398 3.14 -11.14 3.86
CA TYR A 398 1.80 -11.15 3.28
C TYR A 398 1.61 -9.98 2.29
N ASN A 399 1.16 -10.27 1.08
CA ASN A 399 0.93 -9.28 0.02
C ASN A 399 -0.55 -8.87 -0.04
N GLY A 400 -0.92 -7.84 0.69
CA GLY A 400 -2.29 -7.36 0.83
C GLY A 400 -2.61 -6.89 2.25
N LYS A 401 -3.91 -6.86 2.59
CA LYS A 401 -4.45 -6.50 3.90
C LYS A 401 -5.09 -7.73 4.56
N PRO A 402 -4.38 -8.46 5.45
CA PRO A 402 -4.88 -9.66 6.13
C PRO A 402 -5.74 -9.30 7.34
N ILE A 403 -6.31 -10.34 7.98
CA ILE A 403 -6.83 -10.28 9.35
C ILE A 403 -5.76 -10.82 10.30
N VAL A 404 -5.52 -10.14 11.42
CA VAL A 404 -4.74 -10.64 12.56
C VAL A 404 -5.66 -11.32 13.54
N ASN A 405 -5.43 -12.58 13.84
CA ASN A 405 -6.11 -13.38 14.84
C ASN A 405 -5.11 -13.73 15.95
N SER A 406 -5.13 -13.06 17.10
CA SER A 406 -6.05 -12.08 17.58
C SER A 406 -5.41 -11.15 18.62
N VAL A 407 -6.14 -10.13 19.01
CA VAL A 407 -5.88 -9.36 20.23
C VAL A 407 -6.99 -9.66 21.24
N ASN A 408 -6.68 -9.55 22.54
CA ASN A 408 -7.67 -9.65 23.60
C ASN A 408 -7.60 -8.44 24.55
N GLY A 409 -8.41 -8.45 25.60
CA GLY A 409 -8.45 -7.36 26.56
C GLY A 409 -7.24 -7.23 27.50
N GLU A 410 -6.32 -8.19 27.50
CA GLU A 410 -5.10 -8.13 28.33
C GLU A 410 -4.17 -7.00 27.86
N GLU A 411 -3.59 -6.26 28.80
CA GLU A 411 -2.72 -5.13 28.46
C GLU A 411 -1.51 -5.55 27.62
N ALA A 412 -0.92 -6.71 27.92
CA ALA A 412 0.21 -7.27 27.15
C ALA A 412 -0.18 -7.57 25.70
N SER A 413 -1.39 -8.12 25.46
CA SER A 413 -1.91 -8.38 24.12
C SER A 413 -2.11 -7.08 23.34
N LEU A 414 -2.77 -6.09 23.94
CA LEU A 414 -3.01 -4.78 23.33
C LEU A 414 -1.71 -4.06 22.95
N GLN A 415 -0.70 -4.09 23.85
CA GLN A 415 0.59 -3.42 23.61
C GLN A 415 1.47 -4.11 22.56
N ASN A 416 1.39 -5.43 22.44
CA ASN A 416 2.26 -6.17 21.55
C ASN A 416 1.67 -6.37 20.13
N ILE A 417 0.34 -6.49 20.01
CA ILE A 417 -0.30 -6.83 18.73
C ILE A 417 -0.84 -5.61 17.99
N LEU A 418 -1.51 -4.66 18.67
CA LEU A 418 -2.09 -3.50 17.96
C LEU A 418 -1.06 -2.64 17.21
N PRO A 419 0.17 -2.41 17.73
CA PRO A 419 1.20 -1.70 16.94
C PRO A 419 1.58 -2.43 15.65
N LEU A 420 1.60 -3.78 15.64
CA LEU A 420 1.83 -4.57 14.43
C LEU A 420 0.67 -4.43 13.45
N VAL A 421 -0.58 -4.51 13.93
CA VAL A 421 -1.78 -4.27 13.13
C VAL A 421 -1.71 -2.91 12.44
N LYS A 422 -1.35 -1.85 13.20
CA LYS A 422 -1.19 -0.49 12.65
C LYS A 422 -0.06 -0.39 11.65
N LYS A 423 1.12 -0.94 11.97
CA LYS A 423 2.32 -0.90 11.12
C LYS A 423 2.09 -1.50 9.74
N TYR A 424 1.40 -2.65 9.70
CA TYR A 424 1.16 -3.40 8.46
C TYR A 424 -0.23 -3.15 7.84
N GLY A 425 -1.05 -2.29 8.44
CA GLY A 425 -2.36 -1.93 7.92
C GLY A 425 -3.38 -3.05 7.89
N ALA A 426 -3.23 -4.05 8.76
CA ALA A 426 -4.11 -5.21 8.83
C ALA A 426 -5.46 -4.88 9.50
N ALA A 427 -6.47 -5.73 9.30
CA ALA A 427 -7.61 -5.83 10.19
C ALA A 427 -7.28 -6.74 11.39
N VAL A 428 -8.09 -6.71 12.47
CA VAL A 428 -7.82 -7.49 13.67
C VAL A 428 -9.09 -8.04 14.30
N VAL A 429 -9.02 -9.29 14.77
CA VAL A 429 -10.04 -9.89 15.63
C VAL A 429 -9.74 -9.53 17.08
N GLY A 430 -10.74 -8.97 17.77
CA GLY A 430 -10.69 -8.67 19.20
C GLY A 430 -11.52 -9.65 20.02
N LEU A 431 -10.85 -10.50 20.81
CA LEU A 431 -11.50 -11.47 21.68
C LEU A 431 -11.97 -10.80 22.98
N THR A 432 -13.25 -11.03 23.36
CA THR A 432 -13.84 -10.46 24.58
C THR A 432 -13.46 -11.26 25.83
N LEU A 433 -12.17 -11.41 26.06
CA LEU A 433 -11.57 -11.98 27.29
C LEU A 433 -10.44 -11.07 27.80
N ASP A 434 -10.10 -11.18 29.08
CA ASP A 434 -9.00 -10.46 29.71
C ASP A 434 -8.26 -11.36 30.73
N GLU A 435 -7.46 -10.75 31.61
CA GLU A 435 -6.69 -11.45 32.65
C GLU A 435 -7.52 -12.32 33.59
N ASN A 436 -8.85 -12.07 33.65
CA ASN A 436 -9.80 -12.84 34.44
C ASN A 436 -10.48 -13.97 33.62
N GLY A 437 -10.11 -14.12 32.36
CA GLY A 437 -10.70 -15.07 31.41
C GLY A 437 -11.93 -14.51 30.71
N ILE A 438 -12.83 -15.40 30.26
CA ILE A 438 -14.06 -15.03 29.50
C ILE A 438 -15.15 -14.58 30.48
N PRO A 439 -15.63 -13.33 30.42
CA PRO A 439 -16.71 -12.87 31.28
C PRO A 439 -18.01 -13.62 31.03
N LYS A 440 -18.75 -13.89 32.10
CA LYS A 440 -20.02 -14.59 32.01
C LYS A 440 -21.15 -13.71 31.48
N LYS A 441 -21.09 -12.39 31.70
CA LYS A 441 -22.15 -11.44 31.35
C LYS A 441 -21.86 -10.67 30.06
N ALA A 442 -22.87 -10.44 29.26
CA ALA A 442 -22.79 -9.69 28.00
C ALA A 442 -22.22 -8.27 28.20
N ALA A 443 -22.65 -7.58 29.27
CA ALA A 443 -22.17 -6.24 29.58
C ALA A 443 -20.64 -6.17 29.82
N ASP A 444 -20.09 -7.18 30.50
CA ASP A 444 -18.65 -7.25 30.78
C ASP A 444 -17.85 -7.57 29.50
N ARG A 445 -18.37 -8.45 28.63
CA ARG A 445 -17.80 -8.72 27.30
C ARG A 445 -17.81 -7.45 26.46
N PHE A 446 -18.90 -6.70 26.49
CA PHE A 446 -18.99 -5.41 25.79
C PHE A 446 -17.98 -4.39 26.32
N ALA A 447 -17.73 -4.34 27.64
CA ALA A 447 -16.71 -3.45 28.20
C ALA A 447 -15.30 -3.78 27.69
N ILE A 448 -14.96 -5.07 27.54
CA ILE A 448 -13.69 -5.50 26.96
C ILE A 448 -13.64 -5.14 25.45
N ALA A 449 -14.70 -5.41 24.69
CA ALA A 449 -14.78 -5.03 23.28
C ALA A 449 -14.54 -3.53 23.09
N LYS A 450 -15.17 -2.69 23.94
CA LYS A 450 -14.98 -1.24 23.93
C LYS A 450 -13.54 -0.86 24.24
N ARG A 451 -12.88 -1.49 25.24
CA ARG A 451 -11.46 -1.27 25.57
C ARG A 451 -10.56 -1.56 24.38
N ILE A 452 -10.76 -2.69 23.69
CA ILE A 452 -10.01 -3.07 22.49
C ILE A 452 -10.21 -2.02 21.40
N LEU A 453 -11.45 -1.64 21.10
CA LEU A 453 -11.78 -0.66 20.07
C LEU A 453 -11.18 0.72 20.37
N ASP A 454 -11.30 1.21 21.61
CA ASP A 454 -10.75 2.50 22.03
C ASP A 454 -9.22 2.53 21.89
N ARG A 455 -8.54 1.43 22.27
CA ARG A 455 -7.07 1.30 22.11
C ARG A 455 -6.65 1.23 20.64
N ALA A 456 -7.37 0.47 19.82
CA ALA A 456 -7.10 0.37 18.38
C ALA A 456 -7.28 1.72 17.68
N THR A 457 -8.37 2.43 17.96
CA THR A 457 -8.65 3.74 17.36
C THR A 457 -7.68 4.82 17.83
N ALA A 458 -7.23 4.77 19.09
CA ALA A 458 -6.20 5.69 19.61
C ALA A 458 -4.85 5.52 18.88
N LEU A 459 -4.54 4.33 18.36
CA LEU A 459 -3.38 4.09 17.50
C LEU A 459 -3.64 4.44 16.02
N GLY A 460 -4.86 4.88 15.66
CA GLY A 460 -5.25 5.21 14.29
C GLY A 460 -5.60 3.98 13.44
N ILE A 461 -5.99 2.86 14.06
CA ILE A 461 -6.60 1.72 13.36
C ILE A 461 -8.08 2.07 13.14
N PRO A 462 -8.60 2.06 11.88
CA PRO A 462 -9.99 2.39 11.62
C PRO A 462 -10.96 1.41 12.31
N LYS A 463 -12.10 1.90 12.77
CA LYS A 463 -13.14 1.05 13.40
C LYS A 463 -13.59 -0.10 12.50
N ARG A 464 -13.67 0.14 11.18
CA ARG A 464 -14.03 -0.86 10.17
C ARG A 464 -13.09 -2.06 10.09
N ASP A 465 -11.90 -1.94 10.67
CA ASP A 465 -10.84 -2.96 10.65
C ASP A 465 -10.72 -3.73 11.98
N VAL A 466 -11.67 -3.49 12.92
CA VAL A 466 -11.71 -4.18 14.21
C VAL A 466 -12.96 -5.06 14.27
N TYR A 467 -12.77 -6.37 14.27
CA TYR A 467 -13.84 -7.38 14.33
C TYR A 467 -13.89 -7.98 15.73
N ILE A 468 -15.05 -7.89 16.39
CA ILE A 468 -15.19 -8.35 17.77
C ILE A 468 -15.77 -9.77 17.80
N ASP A 469 -15.01 -10.68 18.42
CA ASP A 469 -15.48 -12.03 18.78
C ASP A 469 -15.97 -12.03 20.22
N CYS A 470 -17.29 -12.20 20.37
CA CYS A 470 -17.95 -12.27 21.68
C CYS A 470 -17.78 -13.62 22.38
N LEU A 471 -17.03 -14.54 21.80
CA LEU A 471 -16.67 -15.85 22.31
C LEU A 471 -17.87 -16.73 22.71
N THR A 472 -18.09 -17.80 21.98
CA THR A 472 -19.12 -18.80 22.27
C THR A 472 -18.48 -20.08 22.80
N LEU A 473 -18.74 -20.43 24.05
CA LEU A 473 -18.41 -21.73 24.57
C LEU A 473 -19.42 -22.77 24.06
N THR A 474 -19.08 -24.06 24.16
CA THR A 474 -19.90 -25.17 23.69
C THR A 474 -21.32 -25.09 24.27
N ALA A 475 -22.31 -24.78 23.44
CA ALA A 475 -23.69 -24.57 23.88
C ALA A 475 -24.31 -25.77 24.63
N SER A 476 -23.81 -26.98 24.36
CA SER A 476 -24.18 -28.19 25.09
C SER A 476 -23.67 -28.23 26.54
N ALA A 477 -22.56 -27.49 26.82
CA ALA A 477 -21.97 -27.42 28.15
C ALA A 477 -22.44 -26.17 28.94
N GLU A 478 -22.73 -25.06 28.25
CA GLU A 478 -23.11 -23.78 28.85
C GLU A 478 -24.21 -23.08 28.02
N GLN A 479 -25.47 -23.48 28.19
CA GLN A 479 -26.61 -22.88 27.48
C GLN A 479 -26.81 -21.38 27.81
N GLU A 480 -26.59 -21.00 29.08
CA GLU A 480 -26.66 -19.60 29.51
C GLU A 480 -25.57 -18.74 28.88
N GLY A 481 -24.35 -19.29 28.74
CA GLY A 481 -23.24 -18.63 28.07
C GLY A 481 -23.53 -18.32 26.60
N ALA A 482 -24.20 -19.18 25.87
CA ALA A 482 -24.62 -18.93 24.49
C ALA A 482 -25.62 -17.78 24.39
N ARG A 483 -26.54 -17.64 25.33
CA ARG A 483 -27.50 -16.52 25.39
C ARG A 483 -26.78 -15.19 25.65
N GLU A 484 -25.86 -15.18 26.60
CA GLU A 484 -25.03 -13.99 26.89
C GLU A 484 -24.15 -13.59 25.69
N THR A 485 -23.67 -14.56 24.89
CA THR A 485 -22.93 -14.27 23.63
C THR A 485 -23.84 -13.55 22.64
N LEU A 486 -25.08 -14.04 22.40
CA LEU A 486 -26.01 -13.38 21.48
C LEU A 486 -26.34 -11.95 21.94
N GLU A 487 -26.53 -11.76 23.25
CA GLU A 487 -26.77 -10.43 23.82
C GLU A 487 -25.56 -9.51 23.66
N ALA A 488 -24.33 -10.00 23.89
CA ALA A 488 -23.09 -9.24 23.67
C ALA A 488 -22.94 -8.82 22.21
N VAL A 489 -23.20 -9.73 21.26
CA VAL A 489 -23.20 -9.42 19.82
C VAL A 489 -24.23 -8.33 19.50
N SER A 490 -25.43 -8.41 20.06
CA SER A 490 -26.44 -7.38 19.88
C SER A 490 -25.98 -6.01 20.37
N TYR A 491 -25.31 -5.91 21.52
CA TYR A 491 -24.75 -4.66 22.02
C TYR A 491 -23.67 -4.07 21.10
N THR A 492 -22.82 -4.91 20.53
CA THR A 492 -21.75 -4.43 19.62
C THR A 492 -22.32 -3.91 18.30
N HIS A 493 -23.41 -4.49 17.79
CA HIS A 493 -24.07 -4.05 16.55
C HIS A 493 -24.95 -2.80 16.74
N LEU A 494 -25.80 -2.76 17.76
CA LEU A 494 -26.76 -1.67 17.99
C LEU A 494 -26.05 -0.35 18.33
N ARG A 495 -25.02 -0.37 19.16
CA ARG A 495 -24.28 0.85 19.53
C ARG A 495 -23.35 1.37 18.43
N ALA A 496 -22.98 0.56 17.47
CA ALA A 496 -22.27 1.04 16.27
C ALA A 496 -23.18 1.96 15.41
N HIS A 497 -24.50 1.80 15.47
CA HIS A 497 -25.47 2.66 14.78
C HIS A 497 -25.85 3.91 15.58
N GLU A 498 -25.84 3.87 16.92
CA GLU A 498 -26.21 5.02 17.77
C GLU A 498 -25.19 6.17 17.70
N THR A 499 -23.93 5.92 17.37
CA THR A 499 -22.91 6.97 17.19
C THR A 499 -23.04 7.75 15.87
N LYS A 500 -23.97 7.39 14.97
CA LYS A 500 -24.28 8.15 13.74
C LYS A 500 -25.41 9.19 13.92
N ALA A 501 -26.01 9.29 15.09
CA ALA A 501 -27.17 10.15 15.34
C ALA A 501 -26.89 11.36 16.26
N ASN A 502 -25.60 11.70 16.51
CA ASN A 502 -25.23 12.93 17.24
C ASN A 502 -24.09 13.65 16.54
#